data_c979b47d8d3644771088a70d46eebc09
#
_entry.id   c979b47d8d3644771088a70d46eebc09
#
_cell.length_a   1.000
_cell.length_b   1.000
_cell.length_c   1.000
_cell.angle_alpha   90.00
_cell.angle_beta   90.00
_cell.angle_gamma   90.00
#
_symmetry.space_group_name_H-M   'P 1'
#
loop_
_entity.id
_entity.type
_entity.pdbx_description
1 polymer ?
#
loop_
_entity_poly.entity_id
_entity_poly.type
_entity_poly.pdbx_seq_one_letter_code
_entity_poly.pdbx_strand_id
1 'polypeptide(L)'
;MKRLNFSIILTILVTSCSMIGGQDGYFPEKKYDFLDEEVEENISIPNDLTKPNTENHYPVNDPVDIDNLTRVPKPRQIFASSGDSSVQLRRLGELMWIYIETLPSTSWPISKNYWDTSIYDVVKADPVTGEIDIDFDQNSKLQMRVEHGIKEASTEIFLIKINKFTNEIVSDPEFIQGEMEKMIDYYADSLSNFSGTSLAAQNLNEMKKAKIFTENGRTVISLDLNFDRAWSSVSKALNAAEIVTNDRDRSKGIFFVSYAKEEERRFFKLFGGGSANDDQQNLDFGEGSEFEITITEENQKTL
;
A
#
# COMPACT_ATOMS: atom_id res chain seq x y z
N MET A 1 -1.25 -5.65 58.26
CA MET A 1 -0.02 -4.99 57.75
C MET A 1 0.41 -5.46 56.38
N LYS A 2 0.50 -6.76 56.08
CA LYS A 2 0.95 -7.24 54.71
C LYS A 2 0.07 -6.77 53.55
N ARG A 3 -1.27 -6.69 53.71
CA ARG A 3 -2.20 -6.24 52.67
C ARG A 3 -2.13 -4.73 52.40
N LEU A 4 -1.83 -3.93 53.42
CA LEU A 4 -1.66 -2.48 53.27
C LEU A 4 -0.40 -2.14 52.50
N ASN A 5 0.72 -2.85 52.77
CA ASN A 5 1.97 -2.66 52.04
C ASN A 5 1.85 -3.06 50.56
N PHE A 6 1.09 -4.10 50.22
CA PHE A 6 0.84 -4.52 48.85
C PHE A 6 0.03 -3.50 48.05
N SER A 7 -0.99 -2.89 48.71
CA SER A 7 -1.81 -1.83 48.08
C SER A 7 -0.99 -0.58 47.78
N ILE A 8 -0.07 -0.18 48.67
CA ILE A 8 0.81 0.99 48.49
C ILE A 8 1.80 0.74 47.35
N ILE A 9 2.38 -0.46 47.24
CA ILE A 9 3.28 -0.83 46.15
C ILE A 9 2.54 -0.84 44.78
N LEU A 10 1.31 -1.34 44.75
CA LEU A 10 0.49 -1.35 43.52
C LEU A 10 0.14 0.08 43.07
N THR A 11 -0.13 1.00 44.01
CA THR A 11 -0.44 2.40 43.66
C THR A 11 0.78 3.12 43.09
N ILE A 12 1.98 2.85 43.60
CA ILE A 12 3.24 3.42 43.10
C ILE A 12 3.56 2.93 41.68
N LEU A 13 3.24 1.66 41.35
CA LEU A 13 3.44 1.09 40.03
C LEU A 13 2.52 1.70 38.96
N VAL A 14 1.30 2.09 39.34
CA VAL A 14 0.33 2.67 38.37
C VAL A 14 0.64 4.15 38.06
N THR A 15 1.29 4.89 38.94
CA THR A 15 1.65 6.32 38.74
C THR A 15 2.96 6.49 37.97
N SER A 16 3.73 5.42 37.73
CA SER A 16 5.05 5.48 37.09
C SER A 16 5.01 5.81 35.60
N CYS A 17 3.94 5.48 34.87
CA CYS A 17 3.89 5.65 33.42
C CYS A 17 3.75 7.11 32.97
N SER A 18 3.12 7.98 33.75
CA SER A 18 2.97 9.40 33.37
C SER A 18 4.23 10.24 33.61
N MET A 19 5.17 9.72 34.42
CA MET A 19 6.41 10.42 34.76
C MET A 19 7.55 10.16 33.77
N ILE A 20 7.43 9.13 32.93
CA ILE A 20 8.48 8.71 31.98
C ILE A 20 8.26 9.31 30.61
N GLY A 21 7.01 9.46 30.15
CA GLY A 21 6.66 9.99 28.83
C GLY A 21 5.58 11.07 28.91
N GLY A 22 5.50 11.93 27.89
CA GLY A 22 4.59 13.07 27.82
C GLY A 22 5.33 14.40 27.76
N GLN A 23 4.62 15.53 27.59
CA GLN A 23 5.23 16.86 27.44
C GLN A 23 6.12 17.25 28.63
N ASP A 24 5.79 16.84 29.85
CA ASP A 24 6.51 17.15 31.09
C ASP A 24 7.26 15.92 31.67
N GLY A 25 7.41 14.83 30.91
CA GLY A 25 8.08 13.61 31.33
C GLY A 25 9.61 13.68 31.25
N TYR A 26 10.29 12.69 31.85
CA TYR A 26 11.77 12.59 31.78
C TYR A 26 12.30 12.39 30.34
N PHE A 27 11.47 11.86 29.45
CA PHE A 27 11.69 11.81 28.01
C PHE A 27 10.56 12.59 27.31
N PRO A 28 10.67 13.93 27.18
CA PRO A 28 9.66 14.74 26.53
C PRO A 28 9.54 14.36 25.05
N GLU A 29 8.32 14.36 24.54
CA GLU A 29 8.05 14.10 23.14
C GLU A 29 8.46 15.32 22.29
N LYS A 30 9.64 15.25 21.67
CA LYS A 30 10.24 16.32 20.86
C LYS A 30 9.68 16.45 19.44
N LYS A 31 8.52 15.84 19.17
CA LYS A 31 7.94 15.76 17.85
C LYS A 31 7.61 17.11 17.21
N TYR A 32 7.40 18.14 18.03
CA TYR A 32 6.99 19.47 17.58
C TYR A 32 7.99 20.57 17.99
N ASP A 33 9.13 20.24 18.62
CA ASP A 33 10.13 21.22 19.04
C ASP A 33 10.62 22.08 17.87
N PHE A 34 10.62 21.53 16.65
CA PHE A 34 11.00 22.26 15.46
C PHE A 34 10.09 23.43 15.11
N LEU A 35 8.86 23.50 15.67
CA LEU A 35 7.92 24.60 15.44
C LEU A 35 8.27 25.83 16.29
N ASP A 36 8.98 25.62 17.40
CA ASP A 36 9.42 26.65 18.33
C ASP A 36 10.86 27.13 18.05
N GLU A 37 11.55 26.50 17.08
CA GLU A 37 12.91 26.90 16.67
C GLU A 37 12.89 28.19 15.88
N GLU A 38 13.67 29.15 16.31
CA GLU A 38 13.89 30.38 15.54
C GLU A 38 14.81 30.12 14.34
N VAL A 39 14.49 30.72 13.22
CA VAL A 39 15.33 30.63 12.02
C VAL A 39 16.66 31.31 12.31
N GLU A 40 17.75 30.55 12.29
CA GLU A 40 19.09 31.10 12.48
C GLU A 40 19.45 32.08 11.35
N GLU A 41 20.21 33.14 11.72
CA GLU A 41 20.68 34.09 10.73
C GLU A 41 21.64 33.42 9.71
N ASN A 42 21.57 33.85 8.47
CA ASN A 42 22.39 33.32 7.41
C ASN A 42 23.89 33.51 7.75
N ILE A 43 24.67 32.48 7.55
CA ILE A 43 26.12 32.50 7.78
C ILE A 43 26.76 33.64 6.98
N SER A 44 27.41 34.58 7.67
CA SER A 44 28.16 35.64 7.01
C SER A 44 29.49 35.11 6.47
N ILE A 45 29.67 35.17 5.15
CA ILE A 45 30.90 34.75 4.50
C ILE A 45 31.91 35.92 4.48
N PRO A 46 33.10 35.75 5.05
CA PRO A 46 34.16 36.77 5.00
C PRO A 46 34.47 37.22 3.55
N ASN A 47 34.85 38.48 3.39
CA ASN A 47 35.05 39.06 2.06
C ASN A 47 36.26 38.51 1.29
N ASP A 48 37.14 37.77 1.95
CA ASP A 48 38.33 37.11 1.40
C ASP A 48 38.06 35.71 0.85
N LEU A 49 36.84 35.16 1.05
CA LEU A 49 36.44 33.88 0.53
C LEU A 49 35.50 34.00 -0.68
N THR A 50 35.68 33.10 -1.63
CA THR A 50 34.80 33.01 -2.78
C THR A 50 33.40 32.59 -2.31
N LYS A 51 32.40 33.42 -2.54
CA LYS A 51 31.01 33.09 -2.19
C LYS A 51 30.52 31.93 -3.08
N PRO A 52 29.99 30.84 -2.48
CA PRO A 52 29.32 29.81 -3.26
C PRO A 52 28.11 30.39 -3.99
N ASN A 53 27.70 29.73 -5.08
CA ASN A 53 26.44 30.08 -5.75
C ASN A 53 25.27 29.82 -4.81
N THR A 54 24.63 30.90 -4.33
CA THR A 54 23.48 30.85 -3.41
C THR A 54 22.18 31.07 -4.15
N GLU A 55 22.11 30.70 -5.44
CA GLU A 55 20.84 30.75 -6.17
C GLU A 55 19.81 29.82 -5.48
N ASN A 56 18.74 30.43 -5.04
CA ASN A 56 17.64 29.70 -4.44
C ASN A 56 16.75 29.10 -5.55
N HIS A 57 17.11 27.90 -6.03
CA HIS A 57 16.35 27.20 -7.05
C HIS A 57 14.97 26.71 -6.56
N TYR A 58 14.79 26.66 -5.25
CA TYR A 58 13.53 26.22 -4.61
C TYR A 58 13.14 27.25 -3.55
N PRO A 59 12.64 28.45 -3.94
CA PRO A 59 12.22 29.44 -2.95
C PRO A 59 11.07 28.84 -2.11
N VAL A 60 11.31 28.73 -0.82
CA VAL A 60 10.26 28.45 0.13
C VAL A 60 9.51 29.77 0.30
N ASN A 61 8.24 29.83 -0.11
CA ASN A 61 7.42 30.99 0.12
C ASN A 61 7.31 31.24 1.64
N ASP A 62 7.29 32.51 2.03
CA ASP A 62 7.11 32.87 3.43
C ASP A 62 5.90 32.11 3.99
N PRO A 63 6.01 31.53 5.19
CA PRO A 63 4.92 30.80 5.78
C PRO A 63 3.71 31.73 5.86
N VAL A 64 2.64 31.36 5.18
CA VAL A 64 1.35 32.02 5.37
C VAL A 64 1.02 31.85 6.85
N ASP A 65 0.81 32.95 7.56
CA ASP A 65 0.37 32.94 8.95
C ASP A 65 -0.88 32.08 9.07
N ILE A 66 -0.67 30.83 9.46
CA ILE A 66 -1.76 29.88 9.67
C ILE A 66 -1.99 29.86 11.18
N ASP A 67 -2.76 30.85 11.63
CA ASP A 67 -3.09 31.09 13.05
C ASP A 67 -3.73 29.91 13.78
N ASN A 68 -3.87 28.74 13.16
CA ASN A 68 -4.59 27.60 13.74
C ASN A 68 -4.05 26.21 13.41
N LEU A 69 -2.84 26.03 12.88
CA LEU A 69 -2.30 24.68 12.68
C LEU A 69 -1.54 24.20 13.93
N THR A 70 -2.29 23.80 14.95
CA THR A 70 -1.74 23.07 16.11
C THR A 70 -1.28 21.65 15.79
N ARG A 71 -1.46 21.15 14.56
CA ARG A 71 -1.00 19.82 14.13
C ARG A 71 -0.75 19.79 12.62
N VAL A 72 0.38 19.21 12.22
CA VAL A 72 0.60 18.77 10.83
C VAL A 72 -0.52 17.77 10.48
N PRO A 73 -1.31 18.02 9.40
CA PRO A 73 -2.34 17.08 9.01
C PRO A 73 -1.69 15.72 8.73
N LYS A 74 -2.14 14.69 9.43
CA LYS A 74 -1.71 13.33 9.11
C LYS A 74 -2.16 13.02 7.67
N PRO A 75 -1.33 12.35 6.85
CA PRO A 75 -1.79 11.82 5.57
C PRO A 75 -3.06 11.02 5.82
N ARG A 76 -4.12 11.28 5.05
CA ARG A 76 -5.32 10.46 5.13
C ARG A 76 -4.92 9.04 4.79
N GLN A 77 -5.11 8.13 5.73
CA GLN A 77 -5.14 6.72 5.39
C GLN A 77 -6.43 6.53 4.58
N ILE A 78 -6.27 6.23 3.30
CA ILE A 78 -7.39 5.92 2.41
C ILE A 78 -7.76 4.47 2.68
N PHE A 79 -8.47 4.25 3.77
CA PHE A 79 -9.13 2.99 4.10
C PHE A 79 -10.62 3.17 3.86
N ALA A 80 -11.31 2.07 3.60
CA ALA A 80 -12.76 2.09 3.56
C ALA A 80 -13.32 2.79 4.81
N SER A 81 -14.30 3.65 4.60
CA SER A 81 -14.92 4.47 5.64
C SER A 81 -15.53 3.66 6.79
N SER A 82 -15.85 2.40 6.56
CA SER A 82 -16.42 1.45 7.52
C SER A 82 -15.40 0.77 8.45
N GLY A 83 -14.10 1.03 8.28
CA GLY A 83 -13.04 0.33 9.03
C GLY A 83 -12.82 -1.12 8.59
N ASP A 84 -13.55 -1.60 7.59
CA ASP A 84 -13.36 -2.91 7.00
C ASP A 84 -12.13 -2.88 6.09
N SER A 85 -11.12 -3.68 6.40
CA SER A 85 -9.86 -3.74 5.65
C SER A 85 -9.97 -4.43 4.29
N SER A 86 -11.18 -4.91 3.95
CA SER A 86 -11.45 -5.69 2.73
C SER A 86 -11.36 -4.87 1.44
N VAL A 87 -11.54 -3.55 1.50
CA VAL A 87 -11.43 -2.62 0.36
C VAL A 87 -10.39 -1.55 0.64
N GLN A 88 -9.41 -1.38 -0.23
CA GLN A 88 -8.28 -0.46 -0.03
C GLN A 88 -7.90 0.24 -1.33
N LEU A 89 -7.66 1.54 -1.29
CA LEU A 89 -6.91 2.21 -2.35
C LEU A 89 -5.42 1.97 -2.14
N ARG A 90 -4.75 1.45 -3.15
CA ARG A 90 -3.31 1.20 -3.15
C ARG A 90 -2.64 2.08 -4.19
N ARG A 91 -1.42 2.50 -3.89
CA ARG A 91 -0.61 3.33 -4.78
C ARG A 91 0.84 2.87 -4.81
N LEU A 92 1.42 2.88 -6.01
CA LEU A 92 2.84 2.66 -6.24
C LEU A 92 3.33 3.67 -7.29
N GLY A 93 4.01 4.72 -6.85
CA GLY A 93 4.33 5.85 -7.71
C GLY A 93 3.06 6.54 -8.22
N GLU A 94 2.91 6.63 -9.53
CA GLU A 94 1.72 7.19 -10.18
C GLU A 94 0.59 6.17 -10.38
N LEU A 95 0.90 4.89 -10.30
CA LEU A 95 -0.09 3.82 -10.45
C LEU A 95 -0.96 3.73 -9.20
N MET A 96 -2.27 3.80 -9.38
CA MET A 96 -3.27 3.61 -8.33
C MET A 96 -4.24 2.49 -8.72
N TRP A 97 -4.72 1.74 -7.72
CA TRP A 97 -5.74 0.72 -7.92
C TRP A 97 -6.52 0.45 -6.64
N ILE A 98 -7.77 0.02 -6.79
CA ILE A 98 -8.56 -0.45 -5.67
C ILE A 98 -8.28 -1.95 -5.50
N TYR A 99 -7.94 -2.34 -4.30
CA TYR A 99 -7.78 -3.74 -3.90
C TYR A 99 -8.97 -4.18 -3.07
N ILE A 100 -9.53 -5.35 -3.41
CA ILE A 100 -10.70 -5.93 -2.72
C ILE A 100 -10.40 -7.39 -2.39
N GLU A 101 -10.70 -7.81 -1.14
CA GLU A 101 -10.56 -9.20 -0.70
C GLU A 101 -11.76 -10.05 -1.11
N THR A 102 -12.04 -10.13 -2.40
CA THR A 102 -13.04 -11.00 -3.00
C THR A 102 -12.69 -11.33 -4.44
N LEU A 103 -13.29 -12.38 -4.98
CA LEU A 103 -13.07 -12.79 -6.37
C LEU A 103 -13.59 -11.78 -7.39
N PRO A 104 -12.96 -11.65 -8.56
CA PRO A 104 -13.41 -10.77 -9.63
C PRO A 104 -14.84 -10.99 -10.07
N SER A 105 -15.33 -12.24 -10.07
CA SER A 105 -16.72 -12.55 -10.41
C SER A 105 -17.75 -11.96 -9.44
N THR A 106 -17.35 -11.67 -8.20
CA THR A 106 -18.16 -10.96 -7.20
C THR A 106 -18.04 -9.45 -7.34
N SER A 107 -16.83 -8.96 -7.57
CA SER A 107 -16.55 -7.51 -7.75
C SER A 107 -17.13 -6.95 -9.05
N TRP A 108 -17.18 -7.75 -10.11
CA TRP A 108 -17.67 -7.33 -11.42
C TRP A 108 -19.07 -6.72 -11.42
N PRO A 109 -20.13 -7.40 -10.88
CA PRO A 109 -21.46 -6.83 -10.88
C PRO A 109 -21.58 -5.56 -10.03
N ILE A 110 -20.80 -5.45 -8.97
CA ILE A 110 -20.73 -4.24 -8.13
C ILE A 110 -20.11 -3.10 -8.94
N SER A 111 -19.00 -3.38 -9.65
CA SER A 111 -18.33 -2.44 -10.52
C SER A 111 -19.24 -1.90 -11.62
N LYS A 112 -19.95 -2.82 -12.28
CA LYS A 112 -20.89 -2.44 -13.33
C LYS A 112 -22.03 -1.59 -12.76
N ASN A 113 -22.60 -1.99 -11.64
CA ASN A 113 -23.72 -1.27 -11.00
C ASN A 113 -23.32 0.13 -10.54
N TYR A 114 -22.08 0.32 -10.06
CA TYR A 114 -21.55 1.65 -9.74
C TYR A 114 -21.66 2.60 -10.94
N TRP A 115 -21.20 2.16 -12.11
CA TRP A 115 -21.26 2.99 -13.32
C TRP A 115 -22.67 3.14 -13.88
N ASP A 116 -23.49 2.07 -13.85
CA ASP A 116 -24.90 2.12 -14.30
C ASP A 116 -25.75 3.10 -13.46
N THR A 117 -25.35 3.36 -12.21
CA THR A 117 -26.05 4.30 -11.32
C THR A 117 -25.38 5.66 -11.21
N SER A 118 -24.23 5.83 -11.89
CA SER A 118 -23.49 7.10 -11.95
C SER A 118 -24.14 8.10 -12.92
N ILE A 119 -23.55 9.29 -13.00
CA ILE A 119 -23.97 10.32 -13.97
C ILE A 119 -23.41 10.09 -15.37
N TYR A 120 -22.54 9.08 -15.54
CA TYR A 120 -21.85 8.77 -16.78
C TYR A 120 -22.53 7.59 -17.50
N ASP A 121 -22.46 7.59 -18.84
CA ASP A 121 -23.02 6.52 -19.64
C ASP A 121 -22.01 5.39 -19.85
N VAL A 122 -22.42 4.15 -19.59
CA VAL A 122 -21.62 2.96 -19.90
C VAL A 122 -21.76 2.64 -21.38
N VAL A 123 -20.65 2.75 -22.11
CA VAL A 123 -20.60 2.46 -23.57
C VAL A 123 -20.42 0.98 -23.84
N LYS A 124 -19.55 0.32 -23.05
CA LYS A 124 -19.23 -1.10 -23.17
C LYS A 124 -18.97 -1.69 -21.78
N ALA A 125 -19.45 -2.88 -21.55
CA ALA A 125 -19.10 -3.68 -20.39
C ALA A 125 -18.91 -5.14 -20.82
N ASP A 126 -17.67 -5.62 -20.70
CA ASP A 126 -17.29 -6.97 -21.13
C ASP A 126 -16.86 -7.80 -19.90
N PRO A 127 -17.71 -8.72 -19.42
CA PRO A 127 -17.40 -9.54 -18.27
C PRO A 127 -16.29 -10.57 -18.50
N VAL A 128 -15.94 -10.85 -19.77
CA VAL A 128 -14.90 -11.84 -20.08
C VAL A 128 -13.51 -11.23 -19.94
N THR A 129 -13.34 -9.98 -20.38
CA THR A 129 -12.08 -9.25 -20.26
C THR A 129 -11.99 -8.43 -18.99
N GLY A 130 -13.10 -8.20 -18.29
CA GLY A 130 -13.17 -7.35 -17.11
C GLY A 130 -13.15 -5.86 -17.43
N GLU A 131 -13.41 -5.45 -18.68
CA GLU A 131 -13.34 -4.05 -19.11
C GLU A 131 -14.71 -3.38 -19.11
N ILE A 132 -14.76 -2.14 -18.60
CA ILE A 132 -15.91 -1.24 -18.69
C ILE A 132 -15.42 0.07 -19.30
N ASP A 133 -15.98 0.44 -20.44
CA ASP A 133 -15.76 1.75 -21.08
C ASP A 133 -16.92 2.68 -20.74
N ILE A 134 -16.59 3.86 -20.26
CA ILE A 134 -17.53 4.86 -19.75
C ILE A 134 -17.33 6.16 -20.55
N ASP A 135 -18.41 6.73 -21.05
CA ASP A 135 -18.38 8.04 -21.70
C ASP A 135 -18.19 9.15 -20.67
N PHE A 136 -17.08 9.90 -20.75
CA PHE A 136 -16.75 10.90 -19.75
C PHE A 136 -17.05 12.32 -20.26
N ASP A 137 -16.46 12.70 -21.39
CA ASP A 137 -16.67 13.99 -22.03
C ASP A 137 -16.52 13.89 -23.55
N GLN A 138 -16.55 15.02 -24.26
CA GLN A 138 -16.45 15.02 -25.72
C GLN A 138 -15.14 14.44 -26.26
N ASN A 139 -14.05 14.54 -25.49
CA ASN A 139 -12.70 14.18 -25.93
C ASN A 139 -12.16 12.95 -25.22
N SER A 140 -12.73 12.56 -24.08
CA SER A 140 -12.19 11.53 -23.22
C SER A 140 -13.23 10.48 -22.85
N LYS A 141 -12.77 9.25 -22.64
CA LYS A 141 -13.50 8.17 -22.00
C LYS A 141 -12.74 7.71 -20.75
N LEU A 142 -13.45 7.15 -19.80
CA LEU A 142 -12.85 6.38 -18.72
C LEU A 142 -12.89 4.90 -19.12
N GLN A 143 -11.82 4.19 -18.81
CA GLN A 143 -11.77 2.74 -18.92
C GLN A 143 -11.44 2.16 -17.56
N MET A 144 -12.33 1.33 -17.08
CA MET A 144 -12.12 0.56 -15.86
C MET A 144 -11.80 -0.89 -16.20
N ARG A 145 -10.85 -1.50 -15.48
CA ARG A 145 -10.55 -2.92 -15.59
C ARG A 145 -10.65 -3.59 -14.23
N VAL A 146 -11.41 -4.68 -14.19
CA VAL A 146 -11.55 -5.58 -13.05
C VAL A 146 -10.68 -6.81 -13.32
N GLU A 147 -9.65 -7.00 -12.53
CA GLU A 147 -8.66 -8.06 -12.72
C GLU A 147 -8.51 -8.91 -11.46
N HIS A 148 -8.05 -10.16 -11.63
CA HIS A 148 -7.64 -10.96 -10.48
C HIS A 148 -6.44 -10.30 -9.79
N GLY A 149 -6.48 -10.19 -8.46
CA GLY A 149 -5.36 -9.67 -7.70
C GLY A 149 -4.20 -10.66 -7.60
N ILE A 150 -3.09 -10.21 -7.01
CA ILE A 150 -1.93 -11.07 -6.75
C ILE A 150 -2.24 -12.11 -5.68
N LYS A 151 -2.93 -11.69 -4.61
CA LYS A 151 -3.40 -12.58 -3.55
C LYS A 151 -4.55 -13.44 -4.07
N GLU A 152 -4.57 -14.70 -3.72
CA GLU A 152 -5.70 -15.58 -4.02
C GLU A 152 -7.00 -15.02 -3.46
N ALA A 153 -8.10 -15.21 -4.18
CA ALA A 153 -9.41 -14.65 -3.85
C ALA A 153 -9.40 -13.11 -3.63
N SER A 154 -8.66 -12.39 -4.46
CA SER A 154 -8.66 -10.92 -4.45
C SER A 154 -8.88 -10.34 -5.84
N THR A 155 -9.39 -9.10 -5.85
CA THR A 155 -9.63 -8.30 -7.06
C THR A 155 -8.77 -7.04 -7.01
N GLU A 156 -8.27 -6.64 -8.16
CA GLU A 156 -7.68 -5.34 -8.40
C GLU A 156 -8.47 -4.59 -9.46
N ILE A 157 -8.77 -3.33 -9.19
CA ILE A 157 -9.53 -2.47 -10.10
C ILE A 157 -8.71 -1.27 -10.47
N PHE A 158 -8.50 -1.09 -11.76
CA PHE A 158 -7.79 0.03 -12.35
C PHE A 158 -8.77 0.95 -13.05
N LEU A 159 -8.52 2.24 -12.99
CA LEU A 159 -9.27 3.27 -13.71
C LEU A 159 -8.28 4.19 -14.42
N ILE A 160 -8.47 4.36 -15.72
CA ILE A 160 -7.66 5.26 -16.55
C ILE A 160 -8.57 6.16 -17.38
N LYS A 161 -8.06 7.33 -17.73
CA LYS A 161 -8.68 8.27 -18.65
C LYS A 161 -7.99 8.18 -20.00
N ILE A 162 -8.74 8.01 -21.08
CA ILE A 162 -8.22 7.79 -22.44
C ILE A 162 -8.80 8.84 -23.36
N ASN A 163 -7.95 9.43 -24.21
CA ASN A 163 -8.40 10.30 -25.28
C ASN A 163 -9.10 9.48 -26.37
N LYS A 164 -10.32 9.85 -26.74
CA LYS A 164 -11.15 9.13 -27.73
C LYS A 164 -10.58 9.13 -29.15
N PHE A 165 -9.76 10.12 -29.49
CA PHE A 165 -9.24 10.33 -30.85
C PHE A 165 -7.85 9.72 -31.03
N THR A 166 -6.96 9.87 -30.02
CA THR A 166 -5.58 9.37 -30.09
C THR A 166 -5.42 8.00 -29.44
N ASN A 167 -6.40 7.58 -28.64
CA ASN A 167 -6.36 6.37 -27.82
C ASN A 167 -5.18 6.36 -26.81
N GLU A 168 -4.66 7.52 -26.45
CA GLU A 168 -3.59 7.68 -25.49
C GLU A 168 -4.14 7.92 -24.09
N ILE A 169 -3.38 7.49 -23.07
CA ILE A 169 -3.72 7.72 -21.66
C ILE A 169 -3.55 9.21 -21.35
N VAL A 170 -4.57 9.82 -20.78
CA VAL A 170 -4.56 11.19 -20.29
C VAL A 170 -4.27 11.16 -18.79
N SER A 171 -3.13 11.72 -18.38
CA SER A 171 -2.77 11.81 -16.97
C SER A 171 -3.66 12.84 -16.27
N ASP A 172 -4.48 12.37 -15.34
CA ASP A 172 -5.37 13.17 -14.50
C ASP A 172 -5.49 12.54 -13.10
N PRO A 173 -4.39 12.53 -12.35
CA PRO A 173 -4.30 11.76 -11.12
C PRO A 173 -5.25 12.25 -10.02
N GLU A 174 -5.56 13.54 -9.98
CA GLU A 174 -6.49 14.11 -8.98
C GLU A 174 -7.93 13.64 -9.23
N PHE A 175 -8.37 13.67 -10.48
CA PHE A 175 -9.69 13.19 -10.86
C PHE A 175 -9.80 11.67 -10.62
N ILE A 176 -8.82 10.89 -11.08
CA ILE A 176 -8.81 9.42 -10.93
C ILE A 176 -8.83 9.04 -9.44
N GLN A 177 -8.03 9.70 -8.62
CA GLN A 177 -8.03 9.45 -7.17
C GLN A 177 -9.41 9.77 -6.55
N GLY A 178 -9.97 10.94 -6.85
CA GLY A 178 -11.27 11.34 -6.31
C GLY A 178 -12.41 10.41 -6.73
N GLU A 179 -12.36 9.87 -7.94
CA GLU A 179 -13.35 8.90 -8.40
C GLU A 179 -13.16 7.53 -7.75
N MET A 180 -11.91 7.06 -7.60
CA MET A 180 -11.60 5.83 -6.89
C MET A 180 -12.00 5.90 -5.41
N GLU A 181 -11.88 7.05 -4.74
CA GLU A 181 -12.34 7.25 -3.36
C GLU A 181 -13.86 7.04 -3.23
N LYS A 182 -14.65 7.58 -4.15
CA LYS A 182 -16.10 7.35 -4.20
C LYS A 182 -16.43 5.87 -4.46
N MET A 183 -15.68 5.23 -5.36
CA MET A 183 -15.84 3.81 -5.63
C MET A 183 -15.57 2.95 -4.39
N ILE A 184 -14.55 3.28 -3.58
CA ILE A 184 -14.23 2.55 -2.35
C ILE A 184 -15.41 2.59 -1.37
N ASP A 185 -15.99 3.77 -1.14
CA ASP A 185 -17.14 3.91 -0.26
C ASP A 185 -18.31 3.08 -0.77
N TYR A 186 -18.56 3.10 -2.07
CA TYR A 186 -19.60 2.29 -2.69
C TYR A 186 -19.36 0.78 -2.57
N TYR A 187 -18.09 0.33 -2.78
CA TYR A 187 -17.74 -1.09 -2.63
C TYR A 187 -17.85 -1.55 -1.18
N ALA A 188 -17.40 -0.76 -0.23
CA ALA A 188 -17.49 -1.09 1.19
C ALA A 188 -18.94 -1.31 1.64
N ASP A 189 -19.85 -0.46 1.17
CA ASP A 189 -21.29 -0.60 1.45
C ASP A 189 -21.90 -1.80 0.70
N SER A 190 -21.58 -1.94 -0.60
CA SER A 190 -22.15 -2.98 -1.45
C SER A 190 -21.72 -4.38 -1.04
N LEU A 191 -20.47 -4.61 -0.67
CA LEU A 191 -19.96 -5.93 -0.28
C LEU A 191 -20.61 -6.46 0.99
N SER A 192 -21.03 -5.59 1.90
CA SER A 192 -21.76 -5.99 3.10
C SER A 192 -23.17 -6.53 2.79
N ASN A 193 -23.75 -6.10 1.67
CA ASN A 193 -25.13 -6.37 1.29
C ASN A 193 -25.28 -7.32 0.09
N PHE A 194 -24.19 -7.55 -0.66
CA PHE A 194 -24.22 -8.34 -1.90
C PHE A 194 -23.62 -9.73 -1.72
N SER A 195 -24.40 -10.76 -1.94
CA SER A 195 -23.98 -12.17 -1.82
C SER A 195 -23.92 -12.93 -3.15
N GLY A 196 -23.96 -12.22 -4.28
CA GLY A 196 -24.02 -12.82 -5.61
C GLY A 196 -22.67 -12.87 -6.31
N THR A 197 -22.55 -13.76 -7.31
CA THR A 197 -21.41 -13.80 -8.26
C THR A 197 -21.93 -13.77 -9.68
N SER A 198 -21.20 -13.13 -10.58
CA SER A 198 -21.52 -13.12 -12.01
C SER A 198 -20.98 -14.38 -12.69
N LEU A 199 -21.86 -15.20 -13.22
CA LEU A 199 -21.46 -16.37 -14.03
C LEU A 199 -20.72 -15.94 -15.31
N ALA A 200 -21.09 -14.81 -15.91
CA ALA A 200 -20.42 -14.27 -17.10
C ALA A 200 -18.99 -13.81 -16.83
N ALA A 201 -18.66 -13.44 -15.57
CA ALA A 201 -17.33 -12.97 -15.17
C ALA A 201 -16.48 -14.03 -14.46
N GLN A 202 -16.92 -15.30 -14.42
CA GLN A 202 -16.16 -16.38 -13.77
C GLN A 202 -14.77 -16.60 -14.40
N ASN A 203 -14.64 -16.35 -15.70
CA ASN A 203 -13.35 -16.45 -16.37
C ASN A 203 -12.27 -15.55 -15.72
N LEU A 204 -12.65 -14.41 -15.17
CA LEU A 204 -11.72 -13.50 -14.49
C LEU A 204 -11.08 -14.14 -13.25
N ASN A 205 -11.73 -15.09 -12.60
CA ASN A 205 -11.19 -15.79 -11.44
C ASN A 205 -9.99 -16.69 -11.80
N GLU A 206 -9.91 -17.14 -13.04
CA GLU A 206 -8.82 -17.99 -13.55
C GLU A 206 -7.63 -17.18 -14.06
N MET A 207 -7.80 -15.88 -14.28
CA MET A 207 -6.74 -14.98 -14.75
C MET A 207 -5.80 -14.56 -13.62
N LYS A 208 -5.25 -15.56 -12.90
CA LYS A 208 -4.35 -15.32 -11.76
C LYS A 208 -3.05 -14.67 -12.21
N LYS A 209 -2.66 -13.57 -11.54
CA LYS A 209 -1.40 -12.84 -11.79
C LYS A 209 -0.15 -13.59 -11.32
N ALA A 210 -0.28 -14.52 -10.38
CA ALA A 210 0.82 -15.32 -9.87
C ALA A 210 0.61 -16.80 -10.18
N LYS A 211 1.63 -17.45 -10.75
CA LYS A 211 1.64 -18.90 -11.03
C LYS A 211 2.94 -19.51 -10.55
N ILE A 212 2.86 -20.63 -9.85
CA ILE A 212 4.01 -21.37 -9.32
C ILE A 212 4.18 -22.64 -10.15
N PHE A 213 5.40 -22.90 -10.63
CA PHE A 213 5.75 -24.13 -11.35
C PHE A 213 7.21 -24.50 -11.09
N THR A 214 7.59 -25.70 -11.54
CA THR A 214 8.98 -26.17 -11.44
C THR A 214 9.61 -26.17 -12.81
N GLU A 215 10.75 -25.51 -12.95
CA GLU A 215 11.55 -25.48 -14.16
C GLU A 215 13.00 -25.83 -13.83
N ASN A 216 13.58 -26.77 -14.58
CA ASN A 216 14.98 -27.23 -14.37
C ASN A 216 15.31 -27.59 -12.90
N GLY A 217 14.34 -28.15 -12.16
CA GLY A 217 14.50 -28.51 -10.75
C GLY A 217 14.48 -27.35 -9.77
N ARG A 218 14.11 -26.14 -10.22
CA ARG A 218 13.94 -24.95 -9.40
C ARG A 218 12.48 -24.55 -9.34
N THR A 219 12.04 -24.03 -8.22
CA THR A 219 10.71 -23.42 -8.11
C THR A 219 10.76 -22.04 -8.75
N VAL A 220 9.86 -21.81 -9.69
CA VAL A 220 9.71 -20.55 -10.41
C VAL A 220 8.32 -19.99 -10.12
N ILE A 221 8.25 -18.68 -9.88
CA ILE A 221 7.01 -17.94 -9.73
C ILE A 221 6.92 -16.96 -10.90
N SER A 222 5.96 -17.17 -11.81
CA SER A 222 5.64 -16.20 -12.85
C SER A 222 4.67 -15.18 -12.30
N LEU A 223 4.99 -13.90 -12.48
CA LEU A 223 4.14 -12.78 -12.09
C LEU A 223 3.76 -11.98 -13.34
N ASP A 224 2.47 -11.84 -13.63
CA ASP A 224 1.98 -10.96 -14.69
C ASP A 224 1.90 -9.51 -14.17
N LEU A 225 3.06 -8.94 -13.93
CA LEU A 225 3.28 -7.61 -13.34
C LEU A 225 4.50 -6.97 -14.00
N ASN A 226 4.53 -5.63 -14.00
CA ASN A 226 5.78 -4.92 -14.29
C ASN A 226 6.78 -5.08 -13.14
N PHE A 227 8.06 -4.81 -13.40
CA PHE A 227 9.16 -5.00 -12.45
C PHE A 227 8.90 -4.29 -11.11
N ASP A 228 8.44 -3.04 -11.13
CA ASP A 228 8.23 -2.26 -9.92
C ASP A 228 7.17 -2.87 -8.98
N ARG A 229 6.09 -3.35 -9.56
CA ARG A 229 5.04 -4.05 -8.81
C ARG A 229 5.52 -5.43 -8.34
N ALA A 230 6.21 -6.18 -9.18
CA ALA A 230 6.79 -7.47 -8.81
C ALA A 230 7.77 -7.31 -7.64
N TRP A 231 8.70 -6.37 -7.73
CA TRP A 231 9.66 -6.03 -6.67
C TRP A 231 8.98 -5.70 -5.34
N SER A 232 8.00 -4.80 -5.39
CA SER A 232 7.23 -4.40 -4.20
C SER A 232 6.44 -5.57 -3.60
N SER A 233 5.84 -6.41 -4.47
CA SER A 233 5.04 -7.56 -4.03
C SER A 233 5.88 -8.66 -3.40
N VAL A 234 7.05 -8.96 -3.97
CA VAL A 234 8.00 -9.92 -3.41
C VAL A 234 8.52 -9.42 -2.05
N SER A 235 8.92 -8.15 -1.96
CA SER A 235 9.36 -7.55 -0.69
C SER A 235 8.28 -7.65 0.39
N LYS A 236 7.02 -7.37 0.04
CA LYS A 236 5.89 -7.48 0.97
C LYS A 236 5.60 -8.93 1.36
N ALA A 237 5.71 -9.87 0.42
CA ALA A 237 5.49 -11.28 0.68
C ALA A 237 6.58 -11.85 1.62
N LEU A 238 7.85 -11.49 1.41
CA LEU A 238 8.95 -11.87 2.29
C LEU A 238 8.72 -11.37 3.72
N ASN A 239 8.33 -10.10 3.88
CA ASN A 239 8.01 -9.53 5.18
C ASN A 239 6.81 -10.24 5.84
N ALA A 240 5.76 -10.54 5.07
CA ALA A 240 4.57 -11.21 5.60
C ALA A 240 4.86 -12.68 6.00
N ALA A 241 5.81 -13.31 5.32
CA ALA A 241 6.30 -14.67 5.64
C ALA A 241 7.36 -14.67 6.76
N GLU A 242 7.69 -13.50 7.33
CA GLU A 242 8.77 -13.35 8.34
C GLU A 242 10.14 -13.87 7.84
N ILE A 243 10.38 -13.81 6.52
CA ILE A 243 11.67 -14.14 5.92
C ILE A 243 12.58 -12.93 6.01
N VAL A 244 13.73 -13.10 6.63
CA VAL A 244 14.70 -12.01 6.83
C VAL A 244 15.37 -11.69 5.50
N THR A 245 15.26 -10.43 5.08
CA THR A 245 16.00 -9.90 3.94
C THR A 245 17.30 -9.31 4.44
N ASN A 246 18.42 -9.98 4.18
CA ASN A 246 19.76 -9.54 4.60
C ASN A 246 20.27 -8.39 3.74
N ASP A 247 20.04 -8.48 2.43
CA ASP A 247 20.43 -7.45 1.46
C ASP A 247 19.54 -7.51 0.22
N ARG A 248 19.54 -6.45 -0.60
CA ARG A 248 18.79 -6.37 -1.84
C ARG A 248 19.49 -5.48 -2.87
N ASP A 249 19.62 -5.97 -4.08
CA ASP A 249 20.12 -5.21 -5.22
C ASP A 249 19.01 -5.06 -6.26
N ARG A 250 18.32 -3.89 -6.23
CA ARG A 250 17.21 -3.63 -7.14
C ARG A 250 17.66 -3.53 -8.59
N SER A 251 18.89 -3.06 -8.84
CA SER A 251 19.41 -2.91 -10.19
C SER A 251 19.62 -4.24 -10.89
N LYS A 252 19.88 -5.29 -10.11
CA LYS A 252 20.02 -6.67 -10.57
C LYS A 252 18.76 -7.50 -10.36
N GLY A 253 17.75 -6.98 -9.65
CA GLY A 253 16.55 -7.70 -9.31
C GLY A 253 16.75 -8.78 -8.23
N ILE A 254 17.73 -8.62 -7.32
CA ILE A 254 18.12 -9.68 -6.38
C ILE A 254 17.73 -9.33 -4.94
N PHE A 255 17.16 -10.30 -4.23
CA PHE A 255 17.03 -10.32 -2.77
C PHE A 255 17.88 -11.44 -2.18
N PHE A 256 18.71 -11.11 -1.20
CA PHE A 256 19.43 -12.06 -0.37
C PHE A 256 18.63 -12.28 0.91
N VAL A 257 18.17 -13.50 1.11
CA VAL A 257 17.24 -13.84 2.21
C VAL A 257 17.75 -14.99 3.04
N SER A 258 17.42 -14.97 4.33
CA SER A 258 17.68 -16.07 5.24
C SER A 258 16.42 -16.46 5.99
N TYR A 259 16.29 -17.76 6.25
CA TYR A 259 15.21 -18.27 7.07
C TYR A 259 15.63 -18.21 8.54
N ALA A 260 14.93 -17.38 9.34
CA ALA A 260 15.22 -17.22 10.75
C ALA A 260 14.87 -18.49 11.56
N LYS A 261 15.69 -18.82 12.56
CA LYS A 261 15.44 -19.93 13.47
C LYS A 261 14.15 -19.73 14.28
N GLU A 262 13.51 -20.83 14.66
CA GLU A 262 12.27 -20.83 15.45
C GLU A 262 12.43 -20.12 16.82
N GLU A 263 13.63 -20.09 17.40
CA GLU A 263 13.94 -19.37 18.65
C GLU A 263 13.92 -17.84 18.46
N GLU A 264 14.42 -17.32 17.34
CA GLU A 264 14.37 -15.89 17.02
C GLU A 264 12.93 -15.45 16.67
N ARG A 265 12.14 -16.32 16.05
CA ARG A 265 10.70 -16.10 15.82
C ARG A 265 9.91 -15.93 17.12
N ARG A 266 10.23 -16.71 18.17
CA ARG A 266 9.60 -16.57 19.51
C ARG A 266 9.94 -15.25 20.16
N PHE A 267 11.16 -14.77 19.99
CA PHE A 267 11.58 -13.46 20.52
C PHE A 267 10.84 -12.32 19.84
N PHE A 268 10.65 -12.37 18.51
CA PHE A 268 9.85 -11.38 17.76
C PHE A 268 8.36 -11.41 18.14
N LYS A 269 7.77 -12.57 18.38
CA LYS A 269 6.38 -12.69 18.87
C LYS A 269 6.18 -12.05 20.25
N LEU A 270 7.20 -12.04 21.09
CA LEU A 270 7.13 -11.45 22.43
C LEU A 270 7.07 -9.91 22.38
N PHE A 271 7.53 -9.30 21.31
CA PHE A 271 7.55 -7.84 21.09
C PHE A 271 6.43 -7.30 20.17
N GLY A 272 5.36 -8.06 19.94
CA GLY A 272 4.15 -7.55 19.27
C GLY A 272 4.03 -7.83 17.77
N GLY A 273 4.78 -8.78 17.22
CA GLY A 273 4.56 -9.30 15.86
C GLY A 273 3.29 -10.15 15.80
N GLY A 274 2.38 -9.79 14.88
CA GLY A 274 1.05 -10.40 14.76
C GLY A 274 1.04 -11.91 14.49
N SER A 275 -0.01 -12.54 14.95
CA SER A 275 -0.29 -13.97 14.86
C SER A 275 -0.47 -14.40 13.40
N ALA A 276 0.45 -15.19 12.86
CA ALA A 276 0.23 -15.92 11.61
C ALA A 276 -0.48 -17.26 11.92
N ASN A 277 -1.53 -17.58 11.16
CA ASN A 277 -2.27 -18.83 11.27
C ASN A 277 -1.39 -20.03 10.93
N ASP A 278 -1.49 -21.08 11.75
CA ASP A 278 -0.59 -22.23 11.89
C ASP A 278 -0.79 -23.35 10.84
N ASP A 279 -1.41 -23.09 9.68
CA ASP A 279 -1.75 -24.10 8.67
C ASP A 279 -0.84 -24.12 7.42
N GLN A 280 0.36 -23.54 7.48
CA GLN A 280 1.33 -23.66 6.37
C GLN A 280 2.22 -24.90 6.54
N GLN A 281 2.22 -25.77 5.53
CA GLN A 281 3.15 -26.88 5.40
C GLN A 281 4.58 -26.38 5.61
N ASN A 282 5.19 -26.80 6.72
CA ASN A 282 6.58 -26.52 7.03
C ASN A 282 7.47 -27.16 5.96
N LEU A 283 7.98 -26.37 5.04
CA LEU A 283 9.13 -26.73 4.25
C LEU A 283 10.33 -26.74 5.23
N ASP A 284 10.93 -27.91 5.45
CA ASP A 284 12.09 -28.07 6.31
C ASP A 284 13.33 -27.53 5.58
N PHE A 285 13.52 -26.22 5.66
CA PHE A 285 14.76 -25.57 5.25
C PHE A 285 15.74 -25.69 6.43
N GLY A 286 16.87 -26.36 6.21
CA GLY A 286 17.91 -26.52 7.24
C GLY A 286 18.28 -25.20 7.91
N GLU A 287 18.59 -25.24 9.20
CA GLU A 287 18.89 -24.06 10.04
C GLU A 287 19.94 -23.14 9.40
N GLY A 288 19.58 -21.86 9.20
CA GLY A 288 20.48 -20.81 8.70
C GLY A 288 20.74 -20.85 7.19
N SER A 289 19.85 -21.46 6.40
CA SER A 289 19.97 -21.46 4.94
C SER A 289 19.81 -20.06 4.37
N GLU A 290 20.78 -19.62 3.59
CA GLU A 290 20.71 -18.39 2.81
C GLU A 290 20.21 -18.71 1.39
N PHE A 291 19.33 -17.89 0.85
CA PHE A 291 18.77 -18.04 -0.48
C PHE A 291 18.89 -16.72 -1.25
N GLU A 292 18.99 -16.88 -2.56
CA GLU A 292 18.90 -15.77 -3.49
C GLU A 292 17.59 -15.88 -4.28
N ILE A 293 16.80 -14.80 -4.27
CA ILE A 293 15.60 -14.66 -5.10
C ILE A 293 15.91 -13.65 -6.18
N THR A 294 15.87 -14.10 -7.44
CA THR A 294 16.13 -13.25 -8.59
C THR A 294 14.84 -12.97 -9.33
N ILE A 295 14.55 -11.70 -9.59
CA ILE A 295 13.46 -11.24 -10.43
C ILE A 295 14.02 -10.88 -11.81
N THR A 296 13.52 -11.53 -12.84
CA THR A 296 13.89 -11.28 -14.25
C THR A 296 12.65 -10.93 -15.05
N GLU A 297 12.77 -9.96 -15.95
CA GLU A 297 11.71 -9.64 -16.91
C GLU A 297 11.90 -10.48 -18.17
N GLU A 298 10.90 -11.30 -18.54
CA GLU A 298 10.96 -12.13 -19.75
C GLU A 298 10.30 -11.49 -20.97
N ASN A 299 9.35 -10.58 -20.79
CA ASN A 299 8.75 -9.80 -21.88
C ASN A 299 8.18 -8.50 -21.33
N GLN A 300 8.56 -7.36 -21.90
CA GLN A 300 7.86 -6.11 -21.67
C GLN A 300 6.45 -6.20 -22.30
N LYS A 301 5.47 -6.65 -21.55
CA LYS A 301 4.08 -6.30 -21.87
C LYS A 301 3.90 -4.84 -21.50
N THR A 302 4.03 -3.99 -22.49
CA THR A 302 3.58 -2.60 -22.42
C THR A 302 2.07 -2.62 -22.18
N LEU A 303 1.66 -2.11 -21.02
CA LEU A 303 0.27 -1.73 -20.75
C LEU A 303 -0.01 -0.40 -21.41
#